data_66ce54ec5f192f5e8134a4b6b09b86a2
#
_entry.id   66ce54ec5f192f5e8134a4b6b09b86a2
#
_cell.length_a   1.000
_cell.length_b   1.000
_cell.length_c   1.000
_cell.angle_alpha   90.00
_cell.angle_beta   90.00
_cell.angle_gamma   90.00
#
_symmetry.space_group_name_H-M   'P 1'
#
loop_
_entity.id
_entity.type
_entity.pdbx_description
1 polymer ?
#
loop_
_entity_poly.entity_id
_entity_poly.type
_entity_poly.pdbx_seq_one_letter_code
_entity_poly.pdbx_strand_id
1 'polypeptide(L)'
;MMETIQDFIGQYGAYGVFAAMMFGIVGLPIPDETILVFCGYMISQKKMSLVSILTGGILGSFSGITLSYLLGRTIGYGLLHRYGRWIHVSDKMLDRIHGWFEHMGAWTLTFGYYIAGVRHFTAFVAGASKLEYHRFALFAYSGAIVWVATFVLLGNYLGENWRAVWEIAHRNLHIASVALLAVAAAGAYVKWGRTKK
;
A
#
# COMPACT_ATOMS: atom_id res chain seq x y z
N MET A 1 -0.48 -12.28 14.22
CA MET A 1 0.23 -11.10 13.66
C MET A 1 -0.70 -9.90 13.50
N MET A 2 -1.86 -10.04 12.84
CA MET A 2 -2.81 -8.93 12.66
C MET A 2 -3.39 -8.43 13.99
N GLU A 3 -3.85 -9.32 14.88
CA GLU A 3 -4.35 -9.00 16.23
C GLU A 3 -3.29 -8.26 17.06
N THR A 4 -2.04 -8.75 17.04
CA THR A 4 -0.93 -8.11 17.76
C THR A 4 -0.67 -6.67 17.28
N ILE A 5 -0.80 -6.39 15.97
CA ILE A 5 -0.66 -5.05 15.40
C ILE A 5 -1.84 -4.16 15.81
N GLN A 6 -3.06 -4.71 15.80
CA GLN A 6 -4.26 -3.97 16.20
C GLN A 6 -4.22 -3.60 17.69
N ASP A 7 -3.77 -4.52 18.56
CA ASP A 7 -3.56 -4.28 19.98
C ASP A 7 -2.49 -3.21 20.21
N PHE A 8 -1.38 -3.29 19.47
CA PHE A 8 -0.31 -2.29 19.53
C PHE A 8 -0.81 -0.89 19.13
N ILE A 9 -1.57 -0.79 18.04
CA ILE A 9 -2.15 0.48 17.60
C ILE A 9 -3.20 0.98 18.59
N GLY A 10 -4.01 0.08 19.16
CA GLY A 10 -4.98 0.42 20.21
C GLY A 10 -4.31 1.02 21.45
N GLN A 11 -3.16 0.48 21.84
CA GLN A 11 -2.40 0.92 23.00
C GLN A 11 -1.58 2.20 22.75
N TYR A 12 -0.92 2.30 21.59
CA TYR A 12 0.00 3.40 21.28
C TYR A 12 -0.59 4.48 20.36
N GLY A 13 -1.80 4.29 19.83
CA GLY A 13 -2.51 5.28 19.02
C GLY A 13 -1.69 5.78 17.83
N ALA A 14 -1.51 7.10 17.74
CA ALA A 14 -0.79 7.74 16.64
C ALA A 14 0.68 7.30 16.51
N TYR A 15 1.35 6.98 17.62
CA TYR A 15 2.73 6.47 17.61
C TYR A 15 2.81 5.07 17.01
N GLY A 16 1.82 4.22 17.32
CA GLY A 16 1.71 2.89 16.72
C GLY A 16 1.50 2.97 15.20
N VAL A 17 0.64 3.88 14.75
CA VAL A 17 0.41 4.12 13.31
C VAL A 17 1.66 4.69 12.65
N PHE A 18 2.34 5.65 13.26
CA PHE A 18 3.61 6.18 12.76
C PHE A 18 4.64 5.07 12.53
N ALA A 19 4.87 4.24 13.55
CA ALA A 19 5.83 3.14 13.45
C ALA A 19 5.42 2.12 12.38
N ALA A 20 4.15 1.73 12.33
CA ALA A 20 3.65 0.81 11.33
C ALA A 20 3.85 1.33 9.90
N MET A 21 3.50 2.60 9.63
CA MET A 21 3.69 3.22 8.32
C MET A 21 5.16 3.38 7.95
N MET A 22 6.01 3.77 8.91
CA MET A 22 7.44 3.92 8.67
C MET A 22 8.08 2.58 8.28
N PHE A 23 7.86 1.54 9.06
CA PHE A 23 8.47 0.23 8.84
C PHE A 23 7.82 -0.55 7.71
N GLY A 24 6.51 -0.36 7.48
CA GLY A 24 5.80 -0.93 6.33
C GLY A 24 6.43 -0.49 5.03
N ILE A 25 6.68 0.80 4.84
CA ILE A 25 7.28 1.33 3.61
C ILE A 25 8.73 0.90 3.43
N VAL A 26 9.49 0.69 4.50
CA VAL A 26 10.90 0.24 4.43
C VAL A 26 11.04 -1.23 3.99
N GLY A 27 9.94 -2.00 4.01
CA GLY A 27 9.93 -3.36 3.44
C GLY A 27 9.48 -4.47 4.40
N LEU A 28 8.95 -4.13 5.56
CA LEU A 28 8.24 -5.12 6.37
C LEU A 28 6.88 -5.45 5.72
N PRO A 29 6.46 -6.71 5.69
CA PRO A 29 5.17 -7.11 5.12
C PRO A 29 4.02 -6.73 6.06
N ILE A 30 3.82 -5.44 6.25
CA ILE A 30 2.75 -4.88 7.06
C ILE A 30 1.59 -4.50 6.12
N PRO A 31 0.36 -4.95 6.38
CA PRO A 31 -0.80 -4.58 5.58
C PRO A 31 -1.29 -3.17 5.95
N ASP A 32 -0.54 -2.16 5.52
CA ASP A 32 -0.71 -0.75 5.89
C ASP A 32 -2.12 -0.22 5.56
N GLU A 33 -2.70 -0.64 4.42
CA GLU A 33 -4.05 -0.26 4.02
C GLU A 33 -5.09 -0.73 5.04
N THR A 34 -4.95 -1.98 5.48
CA THR A 34 -5.86 -2.56 6.47
C THR A 34 -5.74 -1.85 7.82
N ILE A 35 -4.51 -1.46 8.20
CA ILE A 35 -4.26 -0.70 9.42
C ILE A 35 -4.93 0.68 9.36
N LEU A 36 -4.77 1.41 8.24
CA LEU A 36 -5.37 2.73 8.08
C LEU A 36 -6.90 2.66 8.07
N VAL A 37 -7.48 1.67 7.39
CA VAL A 37 -8.94 1.42 7.40
C VAL A 37 -9.42 1.08 8.81
N PHE A 38 -8.68 0.23 9.54
CA PHE A 38 -9.00 -0.09 10.93
C PHE A 38 -8.95 1.14 11.84
N CYS A 39 -7.93 1.99 11.70
CA CYS A 39 -7.85 3.25 12.44
C CYS A 39 -9.02 4.17 12.11
N GLY A 40 -9.43 4.24 10.84
CA GLY A 40 -10.62 4.96 10.41
C GLY A 40 -11.88 4.44 11.07
N TYR A 41 -12.07 3.11 11.13
CA TYR A 41 -13.15 2.48 11.88
C TYR A 41 -13.12 2.85 13.37
N MET A 42 -11.94 2.85 14.01
CA MET A 42 -11.82 3.26 15.42
C MET A 42 -12.17 4.74 15.65
N ILE A 43 -11.91 5.60 14.66
CA ILE A 43 -12.31 7.00 14.68
C ILE A 43 -13.85 7.11 14.65
N SER A 44 -14.56 6.38 13.78
CA SER A 44 -16.02 6.34 13.74
C SER A 44 -16.63 5.90 15.06
N GLN A 45 -15.96 5.01 15.79
CA GLN A 45 -16.36 4.55 17.12
C GLN A 45 -15.95 5.54 18.25
N LYS A 46 -15.41 6.73 17.90
CA LYS A 46 -14.91 7.74 18.86
C LYS A 46 -13.80 7.24 19.80
N LYS A 47 -13.11 6.18 19.43
CA LYS A 47 -11.99 5.61 20.20
C LYS A 47 -10.64 6.23 19.86
N MET A 48 -10.52 6.86 18.69
CA MET A 48 -9.30 7.51 18.23
C MET A 48 -9.61 8.89 17.62
N SER A 49 -8.62 9.79 17.68
CA SER A 49 -8.71 11.12 17.07
C SER A 49 -8.28 11.08 15.61
N LEU A 50 -9.11 11.62 14.72
CA LEU A 50 -8.81 11.74 13.29
C LEU A 50 -7.49 12.49 13.05
N VAL A 51 -7.30 13.63 13.74
CA VAL A 51 -6.10 14.46 13.57
C VAL A 51 -4.85 13.70 13.99
N SER A 52 -4.88 12.99 15.12
CA SER A 52 -3.74 12.24 15.63
C SER A 52 -3.36 11.09 14.68
N ILE A 53 -4.34 10.36 14.16
CA ILE A 53 -4.10 9.24 13.24
C ILE A 53 -3.59 9.73 11.88
N LEU A 54 -4.19 10.78 11.32
CA LEU A 54 -3.69 11.37 10.07
C LEU A 54 -2.26 11.87 10.22
N THR A 55 -1.97 12.58 11.33
CA THR A 55 -0.61 13.11 11.59
C THR A 55 0.40 11.97 11.74
N GLY A 56 0.09 10.95 12.56
CA GLY A 56 0.94 9.78 12.74
C GLY A 56 1.18 9.02 11.44
N GLY A 57 0.11 8.77 10.67
CA GLY A 57 0.18 8.07 9.38
C GLY A 57 1.00 8.84 8.34
N ILE A 58 0.77 10.14 8.20
CA ILE A 58 1.48 10.98 7.23
C ILE A 58 2.97 11.10 7.60
N LEU A 59 3.29 11.41 8.85
CA LEU A 59 4.68 11.53 9.29
C LEU A 59 5.42 10.18 9.22
N GLY A 60 4.76 9.07 9.56
CA GLY A 60 5.32 7.73 9.40
C GLY A 60 5.61 7.40 7.95
N SER A 61 4.66 7.70 7.04
CA SER A 61 4.84 7.51 5.60
C SER A 61 5.97 8.40 5.06
N PHE A 62 6.06 9.66 5.45
CA PHE A 62 7.15 10.56 5.05
C PHE A 62 8.52 10.02 5.49
N SER A 63 8.62 9.55 6.73
CA SER A 63 9.85 9.00 7.28
C SER A 63 10.26 7.73 6.53
N GLY A 64 9.33 6.80 6.33
CA GLY A 64 9.60 5.53 5.65
C GLY A 64 9.99 5.72 4.19
N ILE A 65 9.26 6.57 3.44
CA ILE A 65 9.56 6.78 2.02
C ILE A 65 10.86 7.56 1.82
N THR A 66 11.17 8.50 2.73
CA THR A 66 12.45 9.23 2.71
C THR A 66 13.61 8.28 2.99
N LEU A 67 13.47 7.40 3.97
CA LEU A 67 14.48 6.39 4.28
C LEU A 67 14.70 5.45 3.07
N SER A 68 13.63 4.99 2.43
CA SER A 68 13.71 4.17 1.22
C SER A 68 14.43 4.89 0.07
N TYR A 69 14.12 6.18 -0.16
CA TYR A 69 14.82 7.01 -1.14
C TYR A 69 16.32 7.16 -0.81
N LEU A 70 16.67 7.45 0.46
CA LEU A 70 18.06 7.60 0.88
C LEU A 70 18.84 6.28 0.73
N LEU A 71 18.22 5.14 1.07
CA LEU A 71 18.80 3.82 0.83
C LEU A 71 19.06 3.60 -0.67
N GLY A 72 18.10 3.93 -1.53
CA GLY A 72 18.28 3.86 -2.98
C GLY A 72 19.42 4.75 -3.47
N ARG A 73 19.51 5.97 -2.95
CA ARG A 73 20.54 6.94 -3.35
C ARG A 73 21.95 6.57 -2.91
N THR A 74 22.09 5.94 -1.75
CA THR A 74 23.39 5.54 -1.19
C THR A 74 23.86 4.19 -1.70
N ILE A 75 22.94 3.23 -1.79
CA ILE A 75 23.26 1.83 -2.13
C ILE A 75 23.25 1.62 -3.65
N GLY A 76 22.34 2.32 -4.36
CA GLY A 76 22.25 2.27 -5.82
C GLY A 76 21.76 0.92 -6.38
N TYR A 77 21.74 0.83 -7.72
CA TYR A 77 21.28 -0.37 -8.44
C TYR A 77 22.15 -1.62 -8.23
N GLY A 78 23.44 -1.44 -7.94
CA GLY A 78 24.39 -2.57 -7.84
C GLY A 78 24.04 -3.58 -6.75
N LEU A 79 23.55 -3.10 -5.60
CA LEU A 79 23.14 -3.98 -4.51
C LEU A 79 21.77 -4.62 -4.79
N LEU A 80 20.90 -3.92 -5.49
CA LEU A 80 19.59 -4.43 -5.89
C LEU A 80 19.73 -5.65 -6.81
N HIS A 81 20.64 -5.61 -7.80
CA HIS A 81 20.94 -6.77 -8.63
C HIS A 81 21.57 -7.92 -7.84
N ARG A 82 22.39 -7.61 -6.82
CA ARG A 82 23.09 -8.64 -6.04
C ARG A 82 22.20 -9.30 -4.98
N TYR A 83 21.33 -8.55 -4.33
CA TYR A 83 20.49 -9.00 -3.21
C TYR A 83 18.98 -8.93 -3.48
N GLY A 84 18.56 -8.47 -4.64
CA GLY A 84 17.13 -8.29 -5.00
C GLY A 84 16.30 -9.56 -4.84
N ARG A 85 16.89 -10.74 -5.10
CA ARG A 85 16.25 -12.05 -4.88
C ARG A 85 15.87 -12.29 -3.41
N TRP A 86 16.64 -11.76 -2.46
CA TRP A 86 16.37 -11.92 -1.02
C TRP A 86 15.22 -11.06 -0.54
N ILE A 87 14.99 -9.93 -1.20
CA ILE A 87 13.90 -8.98 -0.88
C ILE A 87 12.71 -9.08 -1.85
N HIS A 88 12.60 -10.19 -2.58
CA HIS A 88 11.52 -10.49 -3.53
C HIS A 88 11.35 -9.44 -4.65
N VAL A 89 12.42 -8.74 -5.03
CA VAL A 89 12.45 -7.82 -6.18
C VAL A 89 12.83 -8.59 -7.42
N SER A 90 11.92 -8.66 -8.39
CA SER A 90 12.22 -9.24 -9.70
C SER A 90 12.70 -8.17 -10.67
N ASP A 91 13.59 -8.55 -11.60
CA ASP A 91 14.06 -7.66 -12.66
C ASP A 91 12.87 -7.09 -13.46
N LYS A 92 11.84 -7.90 -13.73
CA LYS A 92 10.60 -7.47 -14.38
C LYS A 92 9.86 -6.35 -13.63
N MET A 93 9.95 -6.34 -12.31
CA MET A 93 9.33 -5.28 -11.49
C MET A 93 10.13 -3.99 -11.59
N LEU A 94 11.45 -4.08 -11.59
CA LEU A 94 12.34 -2.93 -11.78
C LEU A 94 12.15 -2.32 -13.17
N ASP A 95 12.13 -3.13 -14.23
CA ASP A 95 11.88 -2.68 -15.61
C ASP A 95 10.53 -1.98 -15.73
N ARG A 96 9.49 -2.50 -15.07
CA ARG A 96 8.17 -1.87 -15.05
C ARG A 96 8.20 -0.50 -14.35
N ILE A 97 8.86 -0.40 -13.20
CA ILE A 97 8.99 0.88 -12.48
C ILE A 97 9.80 1.87 -13.32
N HIS A 98 10.88 1.43 -13.96
CA HIS A 98 11.65 2.25 -14.90
C HIS A 98 10.77 2.77 -16.04
N GLY A 99 10.04 1.89 -16.72
CA GLY A 99 9.12 2.30 -17.78
C GLY A 99 8.07 3.32 -17.31
N TRP A 100 7.59 3.22 -16.08
CA TRP A 100 6.68 4.22 -15.52
C TRP A 100 7.37 5.56 -15.27
N PHE A 101 8.61 5.57 -14.77
CA PHE A 101 9.38 6.81 -14.64
C PHE A 101 9.68 7.45 -15.99
N GLU A 102 9.92 6.68 -17.04
CA GLU A 102 10.10 7.19 -18.40
C GLU A 102 8.83 7.83 -18.97
N HIS A 103 7.64 7.22 -18.72
CA HIS A 103 6.37 7.69 -19.26
C HIS A 103 5.70 8.77 -18.42
N MET A 104 5.71 8.65 -17.11
CA MET A 104 4.99 9.52 -16.16
C MET A 104 5.92 10.40 -15.33
N GLY A 105 7.24 10.20 -15.42
CA GLY A 105 8.19 10.95 -14.61
C GLY A 105 7.95 10.82 -13.12
N ALA A 106 8.06 11.90 -12.38
CA ALA A 106 7.88 11.92 -10.93
C ALA A 106 6.46 11.58 -10.44
N TRP A 107 5.44 11.66 -11.32
CA TRP A 107 4.08 11.24 -11.01
C TRP A 107 3.97 9.75 -10.65
N THR A 108 4.92 8.93 -11.08
CA THR A 108 5.05 7.52 -10.67
C THR A 108 5.11 7.38 -9.15
N LEU A 109 5.69 8.34 -8.44
CA LEU A 109 5.75 8.35 -6.98
C LEU A 109 4.36 8.53 -6.35
N THR A 110 3.54 9.41 -6.91
CA THR A 110 2.18 9.69 -6.40
C THR A 110 1.23 8.51 -6.68
N PHE A 111 1.19 8.03 -7.92
CA PHE A 111 0.28 6.94 -8.31
C PHE A 111 0.76 5.57 -7.84
N GLY A 112 2.07 5.38 -7.69
CA GLY A 112 2.68 4.15 -7.20
C GLY A 112 2.22 3.75 -5.80
N TYR A 113 1.73 4.69 -4.98
CA TYR A 113 1.15 4.40 -3.67
C TYR A 113 -0.03 3.44 -3.72
N TYR A 114 -0.84 3.50 -4.78
CA TYR A 114 -2.05 2.68 -4.93
C TYR A 114 -1.78 1.30 -5.51
N ILE A 115 -0.52 1.00 -5.88
CA ILE A 115 -0.17 -0.29 -6.47
C ILE A 115 0.64 -1.09 -5.45
N ALA A 116 0.02 -2.18 -4.96
CA ALA A 116 0.63 -3.05 -3.97
C ALA A 116 2.01 -3.57 -4.43
N GLY A 117 2.99 -3.49 -3.53
CA GLY A 117 4.38 -3.87 -3.80
C GLY A 117 5.20 -2.84 -4.57
N VAL A 118 4.59 -2.01 -5.41
CA VAL A 118 5.30 -0.99 -6.20
C VAL A 118 5.72 0.18 -5.33
N ARG A 119 4.87 0.65 -4.42
CA ARG A 119 5.14 1.81 -3.55
C ARG A 119 6.45 1.70 -2.76
N HIS A 120 6.79 0.50 -2.28
CA HIS A 120 8.01 0.26 -1.51
C HIS A 120 9.28 0.48 -2.34
N PHE A 121 9.18 0.21 -3.64
CA PHE A 121 10.33 0.27 -4.56
C PHE A 121 10.42 1.56 -5.36
N THR A 122 9.32 2.29 -5.56
CA THR A 122 9.34 3.55 -6.31
C THR A 122 10.26 4.59 -5.70
N ALA A 123 10.25 4.73 -4.36
CA ALA A 123 11.15 5.63 -3.65
C ALA A 123 12.61 5.20 -3.74
N PHE A 124 12.87 3.89 -3.59
CA PHE A 124 14.21 3.34 -3.74
C PHE A 124 14.75 3.56 -5.16
N VAL A 125 13.95 3.26 -6.20
CA VAL A 125 14.31 3.48 -7.60
C VAL A 125 14.55 4.96 -7.89
N ALA A 126 13.70 5.87 -7.36
CA ALA A 126 13.91 7.30 -7.48
C ALA A 126 15.24 7.75 -6.87
N GLY A 127 15.59 7.22 -5.70
CA GLY A 127 16.89 7.47 -5.06
C GLY A 127 18.06 6.92 -5.86
N ALA A 128 17.97 5.67 -6.33
CA ALA A 128 18.99 5.01 -7.15
C ALA A 128 19.20 5.72 -8.50
N SER A 129 18.15 6.27 -9.09
CA SER A 129 18.19 7.09 -10.30
C SER A 129 18.69 8.53 -10.04
N LYS A 130 19.05 8.86 -8.79
CA LYS A 130 19.53 10.20 -8.38
C LYS A 130 18.53 11.32 -8.67
N LEU A 131 17.21 11.04 -8.63
CA LEU A 131 16.19 12.07 -8.74
C LEU A 131 16.44 13.15 -7.68
N GLU A 132 16.27 14.41 -8.03
CA GLU A 132 16.44 15.53 -7.10
C GLU A 132 15.46 15.43 -5.92
N TYR A 133 15.99 15.61 -4.70
CA TYR A 133 15.20 15.40 -3.47
C TYR A 133 13.93 16.24 -3.41
N HIS A 134 13.98 17.50 -3.82
CA HIS A 134 12.80 18.37 -3.78
C HIS A 134 11.70 17.90 -4.73
N ARG A 135 12.04 17.40 -5.93
CA ARG A 135 11.09 16.78 -6.84
C ARG A 135 10.53 15.49 -6.26
N PHE A 136 11.41 14.62 -5.75
CA PHE A 136 10.99 13.41 -5.05
C PHE A 136 10.00 13.74 -3.92
N ALA A 137 10.36 14.65 -3.00
CA ALA A 137 9.55 15.00 -1.84
C ALA A 137 8.17 15.55 -2.23
N LEU A 138 8.11 16.43 -3.24
CA LEU A 138 6.85 17.02 -3.71
C LEU A 138 5.85 15.93 -4.14
N PHE A 139 6.27 15.02 -5.00
CA PHE A 139 5.38 13.98 -5.55
C PHE A 139 5.15 12.83 -4.57
N ALA A 140 6.17 12.41 -3.82
CA ALA A 140 6.05 11.33 -2.86
C ALA A 140 5.20 11.75 -1.64
N TYR A 141 5.41 12.93 -1.11
CA TYR A 141 4.66 13.40 0.07
C TYR A 141 3.22 13.76 -0.26
N SER A 142 2.96 14.38 -1.42
CA SER A 142 1.59 14.59 -1.87
C SER A 142 0.84 13.27 -2.05
N GLY A 143 1.49 12.26 -2.64
CA GLY A 143 0.94 10.91 -2.77
C GLY A 143 0.64 10.27 -1.41
N ALA A 144 1.57 10.39 -0.44
CA ALA A 144 1.39 9.85 0.91
C ALA A 144 0.21 10.50 1.64
N ILE A 145 0.06 11.84 1.56
CA ILE A 145 -1.05 12.56 2.18
C ILE A 145 -2.38 12.06 1.62
N VAL A 146 -2.51 12.03 0.30
CA VAL A 146 -3.74 11.59 -0.37
C VAL A 146 -4.03 10.13 -0.03
N TRP A 147 -3.02 9.26 -0.05
CA TRP A 147 -3.17 7.84 0.23
C TRP A 147 -3.59 7.57 1.68
N VAL A 148 -2.91 8.15 2.68
CA VAL A 148 -3.27 8.00 4.10
C VAL A 148 -4.69 8.53 4.34
N ALA A 149 -5.01 9.72 3.82
CA ALA A 149 -6.33 10.31 3.97
C ALA A 149 -7.41 9.41 3.34
N THR A 150 -7.16 8.86 2.14
CA THR A 150 -8.10 7.97 1.46
C THR A 150 -8.49 6.77 2.33
N PHE A 151 -7.51 6.03 2.87
CA PHE A 151 -7.81 4.82 3.63
C PHE A 151 -8.38 5.11 5.01
N VAL A 152 -7.90 6.16 5.69
CA VAL A 152 -8.46 6.56 6.99
C VAL A 152 -9.91 7.05 6.85
N LEU A 153 -10.18 7.92 5.87
CA LEU A 153 -11.54 8.42 5.64
C LEU A 153 -12.47 7.32 5.13
N LEU A 154 -11.98 6.41 4.30
CA LEU A 154 -12.74 5.23 3.89
C LEU A 154 -13.11 4.37 5.09
N GLY A 155 -12.18 4.09 5.99
CA GLY A 155 -12.43 3.34 7.21
C GLY A 155 -13.45 4.03 8.14
N ASN A 156 -13.34 5.36 8.28
CA ASN A 156 -14.29 6.15 9.06
C ASN A 156 -15.70 6.09 8.46
N TYR A 157 -15.82 6.30 7.16
CA TYR A 157 -17.11 6.21 6.44
C TYR A 157 -17.73 4.81 6.53
N LEU A 158 -16.93 3.76 6.30
CA LEU A 158 -17.39 2.37 6.44
C LEU A 158 -17.82 2.07 7.87
N GLY A 159 -17.12 2.60 8.87
CA GLY A 159 -17.45 2.43 10.28
C GLY A 159 -18.77 3.11 10.68
N GLU A 160 -19.02 4.31 10.18
CA GLU A 160 -20.30 5.03 10.38
C GLU A 160 -21.47 4.31 9.70
N ASN A 161 -21.23 3.71 8.55
CA ASN A 161 -22.23 3.06 7.71
C ASN A 161 -22.16 1.53 7.75
N TRP A 162 -21.57 0.95 8.80
CA TRP A 162 -21.27 -0.49 8.89
C TRP A 162 -22.49 -1.37 8.58
N ARG A 163 -23.67 -1.02 9.08
CA ARG A 163 -24.88 -1.79 8.82
C ARG A 163 -25.22 -1.83 7.32
N ALA A 164 -25.18 -0.68 6.65
CA ALA A 164 -25.46 -0.60 5.23
C ALA A 164 -24.40 -1.35 4.39
N VAL A 165 -23.13 -1.23 4.77
CA VAL A 165 -22.02 -1.97 4.13
C VAL A 165 -22.21 -3.47 4.30
N TRP A 166 -22.59 -3.93 5.51
CA TRP A 166 -22.84 -5.34 5.81
C TRP A 166 -24.01 -5.90 5.01
N GLU A 167 -25.11 -5.15 4.90
CA GLU A 167 -26.27 -5.54 4.07
C GLU A 167 -25.92 -5.64 2.59
N ILE A 168 -25.17 -4.66 2.06
CA ILE A 168 -24.69 -4.68 0.67
C ILE A 168 -23.72 -5.83 0.43
N ALA A 169 -22.78 -6.06 1.35
CA ALA A 169 -21.82 -7.16 1.25
C ALA A 169 -22.54 -8.51 1.26
N HIS A 170 -23.47 -8.75 2.18
CA HIS A 170 -24.24 -10.00 2.25
C HIS A 170 -25.11 -10.21 1.01
N ARG A 171 -25.79 -9.18 0.55
CA ARG A 171 -26.63 -9.25 -0.66
C ARG A 171 -25.80 -9.57 -1.90
N ASN A 172 -24.58 -9.01 -2.01
CA ASN A 172 -23.71 -9.19 -3.17
C ASN A 172 -22.74 -10.39 -3.06
N LEU A 173 -22.60 -10.97 -1.85
CA LEU A 173 -21.74 -12.15 -1.65
C LEU A 173 -22.19 -13.34 -2.51
N HIS A 174 -23.51 -13.54 -2.64
CA HIS A 174 -24.06 -14.56 -3.51
C HIS A 174 -23.78 -14.28 -4.98
N ILE A 175 -23.86 -13.00 -5.40
CA ILE A 175 -23.55 -12.60 -6.79
C ILE A 175 -22.05 -12.76 -7.07
N ALA A 176 -21.19 -12.35 -6.15
CA ALA A 176 -19.76 -12.50 -6.28
C ALA A 176 -19.31 -13.96 -6.29
N SER A 177 -19.90 -14.82 -5.45
CA SER A 177 -19.60 -16.25 -5.43
C SER A 177 -20.08 -16.95 -6.70
N VAL A 178 -21.24 -16.62 -7.23
CA VAL A 178 -21.75 -17.15 -8.51
C VAL A 178 -20.89 -16.69 -9.67
N ALA A 179 -20.47 -15.41 -9.70
CA ALA A 179 -19.56 -14.89 -10.74
C ALA A 179 -18.19 -15.58 -10.69
N LEU A 180 -17.64 -15.80 -9.50
CA LEU A 180 -16.36 -16.51 -9.32
C LEU A 180 -16.45 -17.97 -9.79
N LEU A 181 -17.55 -18.67 -9.46
CA LEU A 181 -17.81 -20.03 -9.91
C LEU A 181 -17.99 -20.11 -11.43
N ALA A 182 -18.67 -19.13 -12.03
CA ALA A 182 -18.85 -19.06 -13.47
C ALA A 182 -17.51 -18.85 -14.20
N VAL A 183 -16.65 -17.96 -13.68
CA VAL A 183 -15.29 -17.74 -14.23
C VAL A 183 -14.43 -18.99 -14.08
N ALA A 184 -14.48 -19.66 -12.93
CA ALA A 184 -13.76 -20.91 -12.70
C ALA A 184 -14.23 -22.04 -13.63
N ALA A 185 -15.54 -22.18 -13.82
CA ALA A 185 -16.14 -23.15 -14.72
C ALA A 185 -15.77 -22.87 -16.20
N ALA A 186 -15.81 -21.60 -16.61
CA ALA A 186 -15.40 -21.20 -17.96
C ALA A 186 -13.90 -21.46 -18.19
N GLY A 187 -13.04 -21.16 -17.20
CA GLY A 187 -11.60 -21.48 -17.25
C GLY A 187 -11.33 -22.99 -17.34
N ALA A 188 -12.05 -23.80 -16.57
CA ALA A 188 -11.95 -25.24 -16.60
C ALA A 188 -12.42 -25.81 -17.97
N TYR A 189 -13.51 -25.31 -18.53
CA TYR A 189 -14.03 -25.70 -19.83
C TYR A 189 -13.05 -25.38 -20.97
N VAL A 190 -12.45 -24.20 -20.96
CA VAL A 190 -11.43 -23.81 -21.96
C VAL A 190 -10.18 -24.69 -21.85
N LYS A 191 -9.75 -25.02 -20.64
CA LYS A 191 -8.59 -25.89 -20.40
C LYS A 191 -8.89 -27.33 -20.89
N TRP A 192 -10.09 -27.85 -20.62
CA TRP A 192 -10.50 -29.19 -21.07
C TRP A 192 -10.63 -29.27 -22.59
N GLY A 193 -11.15 -28.24 -23.26
CA GLY A 193 -11.24 -28.17 -24.72
C GLY A 193 -9.87 -28.14 -25.43
N ARG A 194 -8.83 -27.62 -24.75
CA ARG A 194 -7.43 -27.58 -25.25
C ARG A 194 -6.68 -28.91 -25.10
N THR A 195 -7.11 -29.77 -24.17
CA THR A 195 -6.47 -31.07 -23.90
C THR A 195 -6.99 -32.17 -24.83
N LYS A 196 -8.04 -31.89 -25.61
CA LYS A 196 -8.65 -32.85 -26.56
C LYS A 196 -8.29 -32.59 -28.05
N LYS A 197 -7.39 -31.64 -28.29
CA LYS A 197 -6.74 -31.42 -29.60
C LYS A 197 -5.26 -31.73 -29.47
#